data_6d560d37d1cde81b8ad573152238106b
#
_entry.id   6d560d37d1cde81b8ad573152238106b
#
_cell.length_a   1.000
_cell.length_b   1.000
_cell.length_c   1.000
_cell.angle_alpha   90.00
_cell.angle_beta   90.00
_cell.angle_gamma   90.00
#
_symmetry.space_group_name_H-M   'P 1'
#
loop_
_entity.id
_entity.type
_entity.pdbx_description
1 polymer ?
#
loop_
_entity_poly.entity_id
_entity_poly.type
_entity_poly.pdbx_seq_one_letter_code
_entity_poly.pdbx_strand_id
1 'polypeptide(L)'
;MRIFTLNGRIIRTIGLPHNFELINYSIDDFSMQNTAYELVNLYNPDLYSVKMERKLNSKESQLQKLGNAITVNRITERFQIKSIGWSDKNIYFQNTETLSIEKSEQNIHPRLPTLKIEYYLKY
;
A
#
# COMPACT_ATOMS: atom_id res chain seq x y z
N MET A 1 9.94 -15.68 -5.00
CA MET A 1 9.27 -14.51 -4.39
C MET A 1 7.94 -14.25 -5.09
N ARG A 2 6.90 -14.01 -4.32
CA ARG A 2 5.59 -13.65 -4.86
C ARG A 2 5.02 -12.48 -4.08
N ILE A 3 4.48 -11.50 -4.80
CA ILE A 3 3.80 -10.34 -4.21
C ILE A 3 2.39 -10.32 -4.78
N PHE A 4 1.39 -10.36 -3.90
CA PHE A 4 -0.02 -10.30 -4.28
C PHE A 4 -0.56 -8.91 -4.01
N THR A 5 -1.18 -8.31 -5.02
CA THR A 5 -1.76 -6.98 -4.90
C THR A 5 -3.25 -7.01 -5.21
N LEU A 6 -3.99 -6.09 -4.61
CA LEU A 6 -5.39 -5.84 -4.92
C LEU A 6 -5.55 -4.33 -5.11
N ASN A 7 -6.00 -3.92 -6.29
CA ASN A 7 -6.12 -2.51 -6.67
C ASN A 7 -4.84 -1.71 -6.38
N GLY A 8 -3.67 -2.32 -6.66
CA GLY A 8 -2.37 -1.71 -6.47
C GLY A 8 -1.82 -1.75 -5.04
N ARG A 9 -2.58 -2.23 -4.08
CA ARG A 9 -2.14 -2.39 -2.69
C ARG A 9 -1.60 -3.79 -2.47
N ILE A 10 -0.43 -3.90 -1.83
CA ILE A 10 0.12 -5.21 -1.45
C ILE A 10 -0.71 -5.79 -0.31
N ILE A 11 -1.25 -6.98 -0.51
CA ILE A 11 -2.06 -7.69 0.50
C ILE A 11 -1.37 -8.91 1.07
N ARG A 12 -0.36 -9.44 0.39
CA ARG A 12 0.38 -10.62 0.84
C ARG A 12 1.71 -10.74 0.12
N THR A 13 2.72 -11.25 0.81
CA THR A 13 4.01 -11.61 0.20
C THR A 13 4.41 -13.02 0.61
N ILE A 14 5.16 -13.71 -0.26
CA ILE A 14 5.73 -15.04 0.00
C ILE A 14 7.17 -15.04 -0.52
N GLY A 15 8.08 -15.62 0.26
CA GLY A 15 9.47 -15.81 -0.15
C GLY A 15 10.36 -14.59 0.03
N LEU A 16 9.92 -13.59 0.80
CA LEU A 16 10.77 -12.49 1.24
C LEU A 16 11.43 -12.84 2.58
N PRO A 17 12.54 -12.17 2.97
CA PRO A 17 13.13 -12.35 4.31
C PRO A 17 12.14 -12.05 5.44
N HIS A 18 11.23 -11.10 5.21
CA HIS A 18 10.18 -10.70 6.14
C HIS A 18 8.89 -10.58 5.36
N ASN A 19 7.97 -11.51 5.54
CA ASN A 19 6.71 -11.52 4.82
C ASN A 19 5.60 -10.78 5.56
N PHE A 20 4.57 -10.44 4.81
CA PHE A 20 3.42 -9.66 5.26
C PHE A 20 2.15 -10.29 4.71
N GLU A 21 1.08 -10.26 5.51
CA GLU A 21 -0.25 -10.67 5.08
C GLU A 21 -1.31 -9.77 5.72
N LEU A 22 -2.17 -9.21 4.88
CA LEU A 22 -3.31 -8.43 5.30
C LEU A 22 -4.50 -9.38 5.44
N ILE A 23 -5.09 -9.47 6.65
CA ILE A 23 -6.14 -10.45 6.93
C ILE A 23 -7.52 -9.88 6.65
N ASN A 24 -7.77 -8.65 7.11
CA ASN A 24 -9.07 -8.02 7.10
C ASN A 24 -8.95 -6.69 6.36
N TYR A 25 -9.33 -6.68 5.09
CA TYR A 25 -9.22 -5.50 4.23
C TYR A 25 -10.49 -5.32 3.39
N SER A 26 -10.74 -4.07 3.00
CA SER A 26 -11.84 -3.72 2.10
C SER A 26 -11.37 -3.71 0.65
N ILE A 27 -12.22 -4.12 -0.29
CA ILE A 27 -11.94 -4.05 -1.72
C ILE A 27 -11.78 -2.60 -2.16
N ASP A 28 -12.54 -1.67 -1.56
CA ASP A 28 -12.51 -0.24 -1.87
C ASP A 28 -11.63 0.52 -0.88
N ASP A 29 -10.36 0.14 -0.83
CA ASP A 29 -9.40 0.62 0.18
C ASP A 29 -9.11 2.12 0.11
N PHE A 30 -9.26 2.75 -1.06
CA PHE A 30 -8.87 4.14 -1.25
C PHE A 30 -10.01 5.13 -1.15
N SER A 31 -11.24 4.67 -0.94
CA SER A 31 -12.40 5.55 -0.77
C SER A 31 -12.57 6.05 0.66
N MET A 32 -11.87 5.46 1.62
CA MET A 32 -12.04 5.76 3.04
C MET A 32 -11.33 7.06 3.41
N GLN A 33 -12.12 8.03 3.88
CA GLN A 33 -11.63 9.34 4.32
C GLN A 33 -11.28 9.37 5.81
N ASN A 34 -11.73 8.37 6.57
CA ASN A 34 -11.60 8.32 8.02
C ASN A 34 -10.60 7.26 8.46
N THR A 35 -10.24 7.30 9.75
CA THR A 35 -9.40 6.27 10.36
C THR A 35 -10.05 4.90 10.23
N ALA A 36 -9.30 3.94 9.73
CA ALA A 36 -9.73 2.56 9.61
C ALA A 36 -8.78 1.65 10.39
N TYR A 37 -9.30 0.47 10.77
CA TYR A 37 -8.52 -0.55 11.46
C TYR A 37 -8.52 -1.82 10.65
N GLU A 38 -7.35 -2.40 10.49
CA GLU A 38 -7.16 -3.67 9.81
C GLU A 38 -6.30 -4.60 10.67
N LEU A 39 -6.37 -5.90 10.39
CA LEU A 39 -5.53 -6.90 11.04
C LEU A 39 -4.48 -7.36 10.06
N VAL A 40 -3.23 -7.47 10.53
CA VAL A 40 -2.11 -7.90 9.71
C VAL A 40 -1.34 -9.00 10.41
N ASN A 41 -0.75 -9.89 9.62
CA ASN A 41 0.27 -10.83 10.07
C ASN A 41 1.63 -10.35 9.56
N LEU A 42 2.61 -10.32 10.43
CA LEU A 42 4.01 -10.08 10.09
C LEU A 42 4.79 -11.33 10.41
N TYR A 43 5.80 -11.64 9.61
CA TYR A 43 6.61 -12.84 9.76
C TYR A 43 8.08 -12.51 9.91
N ASN A 44 8.74 -13.31 10.74
CA ASN A 44 10.17 -13.25 11.03
C ASN A 44 10.59 -11.94 11.72
N PRO A 45 10.24 -11.69 13.00
CA PRO A 45 9.50 -12.62 13.88
C PRO A 45 8.00 -12.66 13.58
N ASP A 46 7.37 -13.78 13.92
CA ASP A 46 5.95 -13.98 13.64
C ASP A 46 5.08 -13.22 14.64
N LEU A 47 4.22 -12.37 14.09
CA LEU A 47 3.21 -11.60 14.82
C LEU A 47 1.89 -11.76 14.09
N TYR A 48 0.92 -12.39 14.75
CA TYR A 48 -0.37 -12.70 14.12
C TYR A 48 -1.47 -11.79 14.60
N SER A 49 -2.33 -11.39 13.66
CA SER A 49 -3.54 -10.60 13.92
C SER A 49 -3.25 -9.32 14.71
N VAL A 50 -2.15 -8.63 14.39
CA VAL A 50 -1.85 -7.35 15.02
C VAL A 50 -2.69 -6.25 14.38
N LYS A 51 -3.20 -5.35 15.22
CA LYS A 51 -4.06 -4.27 14.77
C LYS A 51 -3.24 -3.16 14.15
N MET A 52 -3.63 -2.76 12.94
CA MET A 52 -3.07 -1.62 12.22
C MET A 52 -4.13 -0.53 12.10
N GLU A 53 -3.80 0.67 12.53
CA GLU A 53 -4.62 1.87 12.34
C GLU A 53 -4.10 2.61 11.12
N ARG A 54 -5.00 2.99 10.21
CA ARG A 54 -4.61 3.69 8.98
C ARG A 54 -5.50 4.90 8.71
N LYS A 55 -4.89 5.92 8.10
CA LYS A 55 -5.57 7.13 7.64
C LYS A 55 -5.16 7.43 6.21
N LEU A 56 -6.14 7.77 5.38
CA LEU A 56 -5.91 8.14 3.99
C LEU A 56 -6.05 9.64 3.79
N ASN A 57 -5.19 10.19 2.95
CA ASN A 57 -5.25 11.56 2.46
C ASN A 57 -4.95 11.54 0.97
N SER A 58 -5.68 12.32 0.19
CA SER A 58 -5.53 12.37 -1.26
C SER A 58 -5.33 13.80 -1.73
N LYS A 59 -4.41 13.97 -2.69
CA LYS A 59 -4.11 15.26 -3.31
C LYS A 59 -3.86 15.06 -4.79
N GLU A 60 -4.45 15.91 -5.64
CA GLU A 60 -4.20 15.86 -7.08
C GLU A 60 -2.76 16.26 -7.39
N SER A 61 -2.14 15.55 -8.32
CA SER A 61 -0.74 15.74 -8.71
C SER A 61 -0.53 15.31 -10.16
N GLN A 62 0.67 15.53 -10.66
CA GLN A 62 1.10 15.08 -11.99
C GLN A 62 2.17 14.00 -11.86
N LEU A 63 2.06 12.97 -12.68
CA LEU A 63 3.03 11.89 -12.77
C LEU A 63 3.57 11.81 -14.20
N GLN A 64 4.90 11.79 -14.34
CA GLN A 64 5.54 11.53 -15.62
C GLN A 64 5.69 10.03 -15.81
N LYS A 65 5.14 9.52 -16.90
CA LYS A 65 5.21 8.10 -17.22
C LYS A 65 5.32 7.89 -18.73
N LEU A 66 6.38 7.20 -19.16
CA LEU A 66 6.65 6.95 -20.58
C LEU A 66 6.65 8.22 -21.44
N GLY A 67 7.21 9.33 -20.91
CA GLY A 67 7.28 10.60 -21.59
C GLY A 67 6.01 11.44 -21.57
N ASN A 68 4.94 10.98 -20.94
CA ASN A 68 3.68 11.68 -20.84
C ASN A 68 3.39 12.13 -19.40
N ALA A 69 2.73 13.28 -19.26
CA ALA A 69 2.22 13.74 -17.98
C ALA A 69 0.81 13.19 -17.78
N ILE A 70 0.60 12.53 -16.64
CA ILE A 70 -0.69 11.93 -16.27
C ILE A 70 -1.17 12.62 -15.00
N THR A 71 -2.45 13.04 -14.99
CA THR A 71 -3.07 13.57 -13.77
C THR A 71 -3.44 12.41 -12.86
N VAL A 72 -2.96 12.45 -11.62
CA VAL A 72 -3.17 11.40 -10.64
C VAL A 72 -3.67 11.98 -9.32
N ASN A 73 -4.34 11.13 -8.54
CA ASN A 73 -4.52 11.37 -7.12
C ASN A 73 -3.34 10.74 -6.38
N ARG A 74 -2.56 11.56 -5.70
CA ARG A 74 -1.50 11.07 -4.83
C ARG A 74 -2.13 10.75 -3.48
N ILE A 75 -2.32 9.47 -3.22
CA ILE A 75 -2.93 8.98 -1.99
C ILE A 75 -1.84 8.62 -1.01
N THR A 76 -1.84 9.28 0.15
CA THR A 76 -0.93 8.96 1.25
C THR A 76 -1.70 8.19 2.30
N GLU A 77 -1.25 6.96 2.58
CA GLU A 77 -1.80 6.11 3.63
C GLU A 77 -0.81 6.12 4.79
N ARG A 78 -1.17 6.81 5.88
CA ARG A 78 -0.38 6.79 7.11
C ARG A 78 -0.91 5.69 8.00
N PHE A 79 -0.03 4.85 8.53
CA PHE A 79 -0.44 3.75 9.37
C PHE A 79 0.44 3.61 10.60
N GLN A 80 -0.13 2.94 11.61
CA GLN A 80 0.53 2.67 12.87
C GLN A 80 0.13 1.30 13.41
N ILE A 81 1.12 0.54 13.83
CA ILE A 81 0.93 -0.70 14.58
C ILE A 81 1.49 -0.45 15.98
N LYS A 82 0.62 -0.08 16.91
CA LYS A 82 1.01 0.36 18.26
C LYS A 82 1.71 -0.74 19.06
N SER A 83 1.29 -1.99 18.88
CA SER A 83 1.84 -3.12 19.61
C SER A 83 3.34 -3.34 19.42
N ILE A 84 3.89 -2.84 18.29
CA ILE A 84 5.33 -2.94 18.00
C ILE A 84 6.00 -1.59 17.83
N GLY A 85 5.26 -0.50 18.10
CA GLY A 85 5.80 0.85 17.99
C GLY A 85 6.21 1.26 16.59
N TRP A 86 5.54 0.73 15.56
CA TRP A 86 5.88 1.02 14.16
C TRP A 86 4.86 1.93 13.52
N SER A 87 5.34 3.02 12.92
CA SER A 87 4.55 3.97 12.12
C SER A 87 5.27 4.22 10.83
N ASP A 88 4.53 4.24 9.72
CA ASP A 88 5.09 4.55 8.42
C ASP A 88 3.98 5.04 7.49
N LYS A 89 4.30 5.21 6.21
CA LYS A 89 3.33 5.63 5.20
C LYS A 89 3.53 4.87 3.91
N ASN A 90 2.44 4.72 3.17
CA ASN A 90 2.44 4.24 1.80
C ASN A 90 1.94 5.33 0.88
N ILE A 91 2.45 5.38 -0.34
CA ILE A 91 2.04 6.37 -1.34
C ILE A 91 1.57 5.63 -2.59
N TYR A 92 0.38 6.00 -3.08
CA TYR A 92 -0.22 5.44 -4.28
C TYR A 92 -0.51 6.57 -5.27
N PHE A 93 -0.17 6.36 -6.52
CA PHE A 93 -0.49 7.30 -7.60
C PHE A 93 -1.61 6.69 -8.44
N GLN A 94 -2.82 7.18 -8.23
CA GLN A 94 -4.02 6.69 -8.88
C GLN A 94 -4.38 7.57 -10.07
N ASN A 95 -4.53 6.96 -11.25
CA ASN A 95 -5.00 7.66 -12.44
C ASN A 95 -6.41 8.19 -12.19
N THR A 96 -6.62 9.50 -12.42
CA THR A 96 -7.92 10.12 -12.15
C THR A 96 -9.03 9.68 -13.12
N GLU A 97 -8.67 9.21 -14.31
CA GLU A 97 -9.62 8.76 -15.31
C GLU A 97 -9.98 7.29 -15.16
N THR A 98 -8.97 6.42 -15.02
CA THR A 98 -9.17 4.97 -14.97
C THR A 98 -9.32 4.43 -13.56
N LEU A 99 -8.92 5.21 -12.54
CA LEU A 99 -8.85 4.82 -11.14
C LEU A 99 -7.85 3.68 -10.85
N SER A 100 -7.04 3.31 -11.83
CA SER A 100 -5.99 2.31 -11.64
C SER A 100 -4.76 2.94 -10.99
N ILE A 101 -4.01 2.14 -10.24
CA ILE A 101 -2.75 2.58 -9.62
C ILE A 101 -1.64 2.47 -10.66
N GLU A 102 -1.01 3.62 -10.95
CA GLU A 102 0.09 3.70 -11.92
C GLU A 102 1.43 3.41 -11.28
N LYS A 103 1.59 3.77 -10.02
CA LYS A 103 2.83 3.62 -9.25
C LYS A 103 2.50 3.60 -7.77
N SER A 104 3.32 2.90 -6.99
CA SER A 104 3.21 2.96 -5.53
C SER A 104 4.56 2.83 -4.85
N GLU A 105 4.62 3.33 -3.62
CA GLU A 105 5.74 3.14 -2.69
C GLU A 105 5.12 2.61 -1.41
N GLN A 106 5.41 1.35 -1.07
CA GLN A 106 4.75 0.67 0.04
C GLN A 106 5.75 0.13 1.06
N ASN A 107 5.45 0.36 2.31
CA ASN A 107 6.19 -0.15 3.46
C ASN A 107 5.31 -1.19 4.15
N ILE A 108 5.72 -2.46 4.12
CA ILE A 108 4.90 -3.58 4.57
C ILE A 108 5.46 -4.31 5.79
N HIS A 109 6.71 -4.05 6.12
CA HIS A 109 7.36 -4.67 7.26
C HIS A 109 8.45 -3.73 7.78
N PRO A 110 8.61 -3.56 9.13
CA PRO A 110 9.59 -2.62 9.67
C PRO A 110 11.04 -2.98 9.34
N ARG A 111 11.30 -4.22 8.95
CA ARG A 111 12.64 -4.70 8.59
C ARG A 111 12.88 -4.81 7.08
N LEU A 112 11.94 -4.37 6.26
CA LEU A 112 12.10 -4.32 4.81
C LEU A 112 12.26 -2.87 4.35
N PRO A 113 13.01 -2.64 3.26
CA PRO A 113 13.01 -1.33 2.60
C PRO A 113 11.67 -1.05 1.95
N THR A 114 11.44 0.21 1.58
CA THR A 114 10.26 0.60 0.81
C THR A 114 10.24 -0.15 -0.52
N LEU A 115 9.11 -0.76 -0.84
CA LEU A 115 8.88 -1.41 -2.12
C LEU A 115 8.28 -0.41 -3.10
N LYS A 116 8.97 -0.16 -4.20
CA LYS A 116 8.51 0.72 -5.27
C LYS A 116 8.01 -0.12 -6.43
N ILE A 117 6.76 0.09 -6.83
CA ILE A 117 6.10 -0.69 -7.87
C ILE A 117 5.56 0.26 -8.92
N GLU A 118 5.89 0.00 -10.19
CA GLU A 118 5.29 0.67 -11.34
C GLU A 118 4.51 -0.34 -12.15
N TYR A 119 3.34 0.06 -12.61
CA TYR A 119 2.47 -0.80 -13.40
C TYR A 119 2.44 -0.32 -14.85
N TYR A 120 2.76 -1.23 -15.77
CA TYR A 120 2.71 -0.98 -17.21
C TYR A 120 1.67 -1.90 -17.82
N LEU A 121 0.63 -1.30 -18.39
CA LEU A 121 -0.42 -2.05 -19.07
C LEU A 121 0.01 -2.27 -20.52
N LYS A 122 -0.09 -3.52 -20.96
CA LYS A 122 0.09 -3.90 -22.37
C LYS A 122 -1.28 -3.97 -23.02
N TYR A 123 -1.43 -3.28 -24.11
CA TYR A 123 -2.64 -3.31 -24.92
C TYR A 123 -2.41 -4.13 -26.17
#